data_767560b120a6b8f1661013a61f02c140
#
_entry.id   767560b120a6b8f1661013a61f02c140
#
_cell.length_a   1.000
_cell.length_b   1.000
_cell.length_c   1.000
_cell.angle_alpha   90.00
_cell.angle_beta   90.00
_cell.angle_gamma   90.00
#
_symmetry.space_group_name_H-M   'P 1'
#
loop_
_entity.id
_entity.type
_entity.pdbx_description
1 polymer ?
#
loop_
_entity_poly.entity_id
_entity_poly.type
_entity_poly.pdbx_seq_one_letter_code
_entity_poly.pdbx_strand_id
1 'polypeptide(L)'
;MITLYPKAVVLTNTHPFGGTDMMARSLAAALQANGYEAQIVNINDPDLRRHLPTLQAPHAELMITTGTLPLALQIDQTPLWRLVPAETDFIAYLIDAWPYDYVRVAACRDFLNDWTRMPNLHVASLERNDARLIGERAHYFPTGAYSAPRRRGPKAFGDRLLIWASANKELAVTRFHDDFESTISGNNPWGLEPRRIGTIAEALRHTNIVHGLSAVACAFGEPAQSLVRPEAMTALCAIDSCLKRYRRVKVARALRGLPVDFYGENWEQHVGGTESFRFCKPDPDHNHAFSHVCQHYAGLVNFDPNFGHGTNERAVSALAMGVPIASNFNVRTDHAAGCFPYHFSDESIRFAAERALSFEGTLVPDAQHTWEYLVRKLLAEISTDHCARGTP
;
A
#
# COMPACT_ATOMS: atom_id res chain seq x y z
N MET A 1 -14.29 -40.54 -1.65
CA MET A 1 -14.62 -39.38 -0.80
C MET A 1 -14.18 -38.16 -1.61
N ILE A 2 -15.11 -37.38 -2.13
CA ILE A 2 -14.79 -36.15 -2.87
C ILE A 2 -14.41 -35.11 -1.81
N THR A 3 -13.17 -34.74 -1.75
CA THR A 3 -12.72 -33.65 -0.86
C THR A 3 -13.27 -32.36 -1.44
N LEU A 4 -14.33 -31.81 -0.86
CA LEU A 4 -14.82 -30.48 -1.19
C LEU A 4 -13.85 -29.47 -0.57
N TYR A 5 -13.10 -28.77 -1.39
CA TYR A 5 -12.28 -27.66 -0.92
C TYR A 5 -13.19 -26.44 -0.63
N PRO A 6 -12.92 -25.69 0.44
CA PRO A 6 -13.62 -24.44 0.70
C PRO A 6 -13.39 -23.46 -0.46
N LYS A 7 -14.43 -22.72 -0.83
CA LYS A 7 -14.35 -21.78 -1.96
C LYS A 7 -14.04 -20.38 -1.48
N ALA A 8 -13.13 -19.72 -2.20
CA ALA A 8 -12.79 -18.34 -1.96
C ALA A 8 -12.94 -17.49 -3.23
N VAL A 9 -13.38 -16.25 -3.08
CA VAL A 9 -13.50 -15.27 -4.16
C VAL A 9 -12.62 -14.08 -3.87
N VAL A 10 -11.71 -13.76 -4.81
CA VAL A 10 -10.90 -12.54 -4.77
C VAL A 10 -11.52 -11.51 -5.69
N LEU A 11 -12.08 -10.45 -5.12
CA LEU A 11 -12.69 -9.35 -5.87
C LEU A 11 -11.62 -8.31 -6.19
N THR A 12 -11.46 -8.00 -7.46
CA THR A 12 -10.48 -7.01 -7.94
C THR A 12 -11.12 -6.02 -8.92
N ASN A 13 -10.38 -4.97 -9.25
CA ASN A 13 -10.72 -4.02 -10.29
C ASN A 13 -9.55 -3.85 -11.25
N THR A 14 -9.83 -3.44 -12.48
CA THR A 14 -8.78 -3.07 -13.43
C THR A 14 -8.08 -1.80 -12.96
N HIS A 15 -6.77 -1.86 -12.77
CA HIS A 15 -5.94 -0.72 -12.47
C HIS A 15 -5.06 -0.40 -13.68
N PRO A 16 -4.89 0.87 -14.08
CA PRO A 16 -4.12 1.27 -15.26
C PRO A 16 -2.70 0.70 -15.33
N PHE A 17 -2.13 0.38 -14.17
CA PHE A 17 -0.78 -0.17 -14.04
C PHE A 17 -0.75 -1.64 -13.58
N GLY A 18 -1.88 -2.36 -13.59
CA GLY A 18 -1.96 -3.79 -13.28
C GLY A 18 -1.70 -4.21 -11.82
N GLY A 19 -1.53 -3.25 -10.89
CA GLY A 19 -1.16 -3.56 -9.50
C GLY A 19 -2.19 -4.40 -8.74
N THR A 20 -3.47 -4.08 -8.90
CA THR A 20 -4.56 -4.83 -8.28
C THR A 20 -4.72 -6.23 -8.86
N ASP A 21 -4.46 -6.41 -10.18
CA ASP A 21 -4.50 -7.72 -10.82
C ASP A 21 -3.37 -8.63 -10.32
N MET A 22 -2.15 -8.10 -10.17
CA MET A 22 -1.03 -8.87 -9.62
C MET A 22 -1.30 -9.26 -8.16
N MET A 23 -1.86 -8.36 -7.37
CA MET A 23 -2.26 -8.63 -5.99
C MET A 23 -3.34 -9.70 -5.94
N ALA A 24 -4.37 -9.61 -6.78
CA ALA A 24 -5.44 -10.60 -6.85
C ALA A 24 -4.91 -12.00 -7.20
N ARG A 25 -4.02 -12.11 -8.17
CA ARG A 25 -3.38 -13.38 -8.55
C ARG A 25 -2.54 -13.94 -7.40
N SER A 26 -1.79 -13.09 -6.70
CA SER A 26 -0.97 -13.50 -5.57
C SER A 26 -1.81 -13.96 -4.39
N LEU A 27 -2.91 -13.26 -4.08
CA LEU A 27 -3.87 -13.65 -3.06
C LEU A 27 -4.56 -14.97 -3.41
N ALA A 28 -5.03 -15.13 -4.66
CA ALA A 28 -5.66 -16.37 -5.10
C ALA A 28 -4.69 -17.57 -4.99
N ALA A 29 -3.45 -17.41 -5.44
CA ALA A 29 -2.42 -18.43 -5.31
C ALA A 29 -2.12 -18.77 -3.83
N ALA A 30 -2.08 -17.77 -2.96
CA ALA A 30 -1.87 -17.97 -1.54
C ALA A 30 -3.07 -18.67 -0.87
N LEU A 31 -4.30 -18.36 -1.26
CA LEU A 31 -5.51 -19.06 -0.80
C LEU A 31 -5.49 -20.52 -1.27
N GLN A 32 -5.10 -20.79 -2.51
CA GLN A 32 -4.96 -22.16 -3.02
C GLN A 32 -3.90 -22.95 -2.23
N ALA A 33 -2.76 -22.32 -1.91
CA ALA A 33 -1.73 -22.94 -1.07
C ALA A 33 -2.21 -23.20 0.38
N ASN A 34 -3.23 -22.49 0.83
CA ASN A 34 -3.90 -22.71 2.12
C ASN A 34 -5.16 -23.58 2.02
N GLY A 35 -5.38 -24.27 0.90
CA GLY A 35 -6.42 -25.29 0.73
C GLY A 35 -7.76 -24.79 0.22
N TYR A 36 -7.87 -23.57 -0.30
CA TYR A 36 -9.09 -23.04 -0.90
C TYR A 36 -9.13 -23.28 -2.41
N GLU A 37 -10.33 -23.45 -2.96
CA GLU A 37 -10.59 -23.26 -4.40
C GLU A 37 -10.82 -21.77 -4.64
N ALA A 38 -9.79 -21.04 -5.13
CA ALA A 38 -9.85 -19.59 -5.25
C ALA A 38 -10.18 -19.15 -6.69
N GLN A 39 -11.17 -18.26 -6.83
CA GLN A 39 -11.56 -17.62 -8.07
C GLN A 39 -11.32 -16.11 -7.99
N ILE A 40 -10.80 -15.52 -9.08
CA ILE A 40 -10.65 -14.07 -9.23
C ILE A 40 -11.84 -13.53 -10.03
N VAL A 41 -12.47 -12.48 -9.51
CA VAL A 41 -13.56 -11.77 -10.17
C VAL A 41 -13.21 -10.31 -10.30
N ASN A 42 -13.06 -9.82 -11.54
CA ASN A 42 -12.80 -8.41 -11.82
C ASN A 42 -14.14 -7.67 -11.97
N ILE A 43 -14.38 -6.66 -11.13
CA ILE A 43 -15.63 -5.89 -11.15
C ILE A 43 -15.80 -5.04 -12.41
N ASN A 44 -14.74 -4.80 -13.16
CA ASN A 44 -14.78 -4.09 -14.44
C ASN A 44 -14.95 -5.01 -15.65
N ASP A 45 -15.06 -6.33 -15.43
CA ASP A 45 -15.34 -7.28 -16.51
C ASP A 45 -16.72 -7.02 -17.10
N PRO A 46 -16.85 -6.78 -18.41
CA PRO A 46 -18.16 -6.61 -19.06
C PRO A 46 -19.05 -7.85 -18.92
N ASP A 47 -18.45 -9.03 -18.75
CA ASP A 47 -19.13 -10.29 -18.52
C ASP A 47 -19.42 -10.59 -17.04
N LEU A 48 -19.30 -9.58 -16.16
CA LEU A 48 -19.51 -9.74 -14.71
C LEU A 48 -20.82 -10.50 -14.37
N ARG A 49 -21.86 -10.35 -15.20
CA ARG A 49 -23.12 -11.09 -15.04
C ARG A 49 -22.94 -12.60 -14.99
N ARG A 50 -21.91 -13.15 -15.64
CA ARG A 50 -21.58 -14.59 -15.58
C ARG A 50 -21.05 -15.01 -14.20
N HIS A 51 -20.47 -14.07 -13.45
CA HIS A 51 -19.93 -14.31 -12.11
C HIS A 51 -20.96 -14.06 -11.01
N LEU A 52 -22.10 -13.42 -11.31
CA LEU A 52 -23.16 -13.16 -10.33
C LEU A 52 -23.62 -14.41 -9.58
N PRO A 53 -23.85 -15.58 -10.25
CA PRO A 53 -24.21 -16.79 -9.53
C PRO A 53 -23.14 -17.23 -8.52
N THR A 54 -21.85 -17.03 -8.83
CA THR A 54 -20.74 -17.31 -7.89
C THR A 54 -20.73 -16.35 -6.71
N LEU A 55 -21.07 -15.08 -6.95
CA LEU A 55 -21.10 -14.04 -5.90
C LEU A 55 -22.36 -14.16 -5.02
N GLN A 56 -23.47 -14.67 -5.56
CA GLN A 56 -24.74 -14.88 -4.86
C GLN A 56 -24.88 -16.29 -4.28
N ALA A 57 -24.07 -17.25 -4.75
CA ALA A 57 -24.18 -18.63 -4.31
C ALA A 57 -23.69 -18.79 -2.86
N PRO A 58 -24.44 -19.56 -2.03
CA PRO A 58 -24.07 -19.82 -0.63
C PRO A 58 -22.86 -20.75 -0.49
N HIS A 59 -21.94 -20.76 -1.43
CA HIS A 59 -20.85 -21.72 -1.52
C HIS A 59 -19.45 -21.09 -1.41
N ALA A 60 -19.32 -19.76 -1.35
CA ALA A 60 -18.06 -19.14 -1.02
C ALA A 60 -17.98 -18.99 0.51
N GLU A 61 -16.95 -19.58 1.11
CA GLU A 61 -16.71 -19.43 2.56
C GLU A 61 -15.96 -18.12 2.85
N LEU A 62 -15.28 -17.59 1.83
CA LEU A 62 -14.46 -16.39 1.95
C LEU A 62 -14.56 -15.49 0.71
N MET A 63 -14.75 -14.21 0.92
CA MET A 63 -14.57 -13.17 -0.09
C MET A 63 -13.56 -12.13 0.38
N ILE A 64 -12.60 -11.76 -0.45
CA ILE A 64 -11.61 -10.73 -0.14
C ILE A 64 -11.50 -9.72 -1.29
N THR A 65 -11.48 -8.42 -0.98
CA THR A 65 -11.26 -7.37 -1.98
C THR A 65 -9.79 -7.01 -2.11
N THR A 66 -9.34 -6.60 -3.30
CA THR A 66 -8.03 -5.96 -3.50
C THR A 66 -8.23 -4.45 -3.58
N GLY A 67 -8.21 -3.79 -2.44
CA GLY A 67 -8.54 -2.38 -2.31
C GLY A 67 -10.04 -2.13 -2.12
N THR A 68 -10.42 -0.86 -2.11
CA THR A 68 -11.77 -0.41 -1.75
C THR A 68 -12.73 -0.24 -2.93
N LEU A 69 -12.23 -0.15 -4.17
CA LEU A 69 -13.09 -0.02 -5.35
C LEU A 69 -14.09 -1.18 -5.52
N PRO A 70 -13.73 -2.46 -5.26
CA PRO A 70 -14.71 -3.55 -5.30
C PRO A 70 -15.87 -3.40 -4.32
N LEU A 71 -15.74 -2.60 -3.26
CA LEU A 71 -16.85 -2.29 -2.35
C LEU A 71 -17.99 -1.52 -3.05
N ALA A 72 -17.72 -0.83 -4.16
CA ALA A 72 -18.75 -0.14 -4.93
C ALA A 72 -19.64 -1.08 -5.75
N LEU A 73 -19.32 -2.39 -5.79
CA LEU A 73 -20.16 -3.37 -6.51
C LEU A 73 -21.52 -3.49 -5.86
N GLN A 74 -22.57 -3.27 -6.66
CA GLN A 74 -23.96 -3.39 -6.26
C GLN A 74 -24.70 -4.39 -7.17
N ILE A 75 -25.61 -5.13 -6.56
CA ILE A 75 -26.58 -5.99 -7.25
C ILE A 75 -27.97 -5.46 -6.89
N ASP A 76 -28.73 -5.08 -7.89
CA ASP A 76 -30.07 -4.48 -7.71
C ASP A 76 -30.06 -3.33 -6.67
N GLN A 77 -29.10 -2.41 -6.81
CA GLN A 77 -28.86 -1.26 -5.93
C GLN A 77 -28.45 -1.60 -4.49
N THR A 78 -28.24 -2.87 -4.18
CA THR A 78 -27.78 -3.30 -2.86
C THR A 78 -26.27 -3.59 -2.92
N PRO A 79 -25.44 -3.03 -2.00
CA PRO A 79 -24.03 -3.37 -1.91
C PRO A 79 -23.80 -4.86 -1.74
N LEU A 80 -22.81 -5.42 -2.46
CA LEU A 80 -22.54 -6.86 -2.44
C LEU A 80 -22.36 -7.41 -1.02
N TRP A 81 -21.62 -6.70 -0.15
CA TRP A 81 -21.37 -7.19 1.22
C TRP A 81 -22.62 -7.37 2.08
N ARG A 82 -23.72 -6.68 1.75
CA ARG A 82 -25.03 -6.87 2.42
C ARG A 82 -25.80 -8.08 1.92
N LEU A 83 -25.40 -8.61 0.77
CA LEU A 83 -26.01 -9.79 0.14
C LEU A 83 -25.22 -11.07 0.43
N VAL A 84 -24.03 -10.94 0.99
CA VAL A 84 -23.17 -12.06 1.36
C VAL A 84 -23.83 -12.83 2.51
N PRO A 85 -23.97 -14.17 2.42
CA PRO A 85 -24.48 -14.99 3.50
C PRO A 85 -23.69 -14.81 4.81
N ALA A 86 -24.36 -15.00 5.95
CA ALA A 86 -23.72 -14.84 7.26
C ALA A 86 -22.58 -15.87 7.51
N GLU A 87 -22.58 -16.98 6.78
CA GLU A 87 -21.58 -18.02 6.81
C GLU A 87 -20.35 -17.72 5.96
N THR A 88 -20.39 -16.64 5.15
CA THR A 88 -19.28 -16.21 4.29
C THR A 88 -18.55 -15.05 4.94
N ASP A 89 -17.27 -15.21 5.20
CA ASP A 89 -16.41 -14.10 5.63
C ASP A 89 -16.14 -13.16 4.49
N PHE A 90 -16.44 -11.88 4.67
CA PHE A 90 -16.16 -10.82 3.69
C PHE A 90 -15.10 -9.89 4.22
N ILE A 91 -13.94 -9.84 3.55
CA ILE A 91 -12.78 -9.04 3.96
C ILE A 91 -12.61 -7.86 3.01
N ALA A 92 -12.77 -6.65 3.51
CA ALA A 92 -12.37 -5.44 2.82
C ALA A 92 -10.89 -5.17 3.08
N TYR A 93 -10.04 -5.32 2.05
CA TYR A 93 -8.62 -5.07 2.18
C TYR A 93 -8.27 -3.64 1.75
N LEU A 94 -7.91 -2.81 2.72
CA LEU A 94 -7.48 -1.42 2.53
C LEU A 94 -5.99 -1.38 2.19
N ILE A 95 -5.67 -1.03 0.95
CA ILE A 95 -4.32 -1.04 0.40
C ILE A 95 -3.66 0.35 0.33
N ASP A 96 -4.43 1.39 0.56
CA ASP A 96 -3.97 2.77 0.72
C ASP A 96 -4.07 3.22 2.20
N ALA A 97 -3.57 4.40 2.53
CA ALA A 97 -3.80 4.99 3.84
C ALA A 97 -5.30 5.16 4.09
N TRP A 98 -5.77 4.79 5.27
CA TRP A 98 -7.19 4.79 5.59
C TRP A 98 -7.96 6.09 5.26
N PRO A 99 -7.46 7.32 5.56
CA PRO A 99 -8.17 8.52 5.17
C PRO A 99 -8.40 8.63 3.66
N TYR A 100 -7.47 8.14 2.86
CA TYR A 100 -7.56 8.16 1.41
C TYR A 100 -8.65 7.21 0.90
N ASP A 101 -8.66 5.96 1.38
CA ASP A 101 -9.68 4.99 1.04
C ASP A 101 -11.09 5.46 1.48
N TYR A 102 -11.20 6.05 2.66
CA TYR A 102 -12.45 6.58 3.20
C TYR A 102 -13.04 7.72 2.36
N VAL A 103 -12.19 8.62 1.85
CA VAL A 103 -12.63 9.78 1.06
C VAL A 103 -12.91 9.40 -0.40
N ARG A 104 -12.04 8.57 -0.97
CA ARG A 104 -12.08 8.23 -2.40
C ARG A 104 -13.28 7.38 -2.78
N VAL A 105 -13.67 6.46 -1.93
CA VAL A 105 -14.72 5.47 -2.23
C VAL A 105 -15.86 5.60 -1.22
N ALA A 106 -16.99 6.18 -1.66
CA ALA A 106 -18.17 6.34 -0.79
C ALA A 106 -18.61 5.01 -0.17
N ALA A 107 -18.57 3.92 -0.95
CA ALA A 107 -18.90 2.58 -0.50
C ALA A 107 -17.99 2.08 0.64
N CYS A 108 -16.75 2.58 0.75
CA CYS A 108 -15.88 2.27 1.89
C CYS A 108 -16.45 2.82 3.20
N ARG A 109 -17.00 4.03 3.18
CA ARG A 109 -17.66 4.64 4.36
C ARG A 109 -18.87 3.83 4.79
N ASP A 110 -19.70 3.44 3.83
CA ASP A 110 -20.90 2.65 4.08
C ASP A 110 -20.54 1.26 4.63
N PHE A 111 -19.52 0.62 4.05
CA PHE A 111 -18.97 -0.63 4.56
C PHE A 111 -18.47 -0.50 6.00
N LEU A 112 -17.68 0.53 6.31
CA LEU A 112 -17.14 0.76 7.66
C LEU A 112 -18.25 1.06 8.70
N ASN A 113 -19.40 1.58 8.28
CA ASN A 113 -20.57 1.73 9.15
C ASN A 113 -21.27 0.39 9.43
N ASP A 114 -21.27 -0.54 8.45
CA ASP A 114 -21.93 -1.85 8.56
C ASP A 114 -21.05 -2.90 9.26
N TRP A 115 -19.73 -2.88 9.04
CA TRP A 115 -18.83 -3.95 9.51
C TRP A 115 -18.82 -4.15 11.02
N THR A 116 -19.05 -3.10 11.80
CA THR A 116 -19.15 -3.20 13.28
C THR A 116 -20.40 -3.93 13.73
N ARG A 117 -21.42 -4.03 12.88
CA ARG A 117 -22.73 -4.61 13.16
C ARG A 117 -22.89 -6.03 12.61
N MET A 118 -22.11 -6.38 11.57
CA MET A 118 -22.19 -7.68 10.92
C MET A 118 -20.95 -8.51 11.28
N PRO A 119 -21.13 -9.67 11.94
CA PRO A 119 -20.00 -10.46 12.46
C PRO A 119 -19.11 -11.06 11.38
N ASN A 120 -19.64 -11.31 10.19
CA ASN A 120 -18.94 -11.88 9.05
C ASN A 120 -18.24 -10.83 8.16
N LEU A 121 -18.36 -9.55 8.49
CA LEU A 121 -17.59 -8.51 7.79
C LEU A 121 -16.29 -8.22 8.54
N HIS A 122 -15.18 -8.18 7.81
CA HIS A 122 -13.83 -7.93 8.31
C HIS A 122 -13.17 -6.78 7.57
N VAL A 123 -12.33 -6.06 8.25
CA VAL A 123 -11.43 -5.05 7.65
C VAL A 123 -10.01 -5.51 7.82
N ALA A 124 -9.26 -5.51 6.73
CA ALA A 124 -7.83 -5.74 6.74
C ALA A 124 -7.12 -4.48 6.21
N SER A 125 -6.11 -3.99 6.91
CA SER A 125 -5.33 -2.83 6.49
C SER A 125 -3.86 -3.20 6.34
N LEU A 126 -3.23 -2.69 5.30
CA LEU A 126 -1.80 -2.90 5.08
C LEU A 126 -0.94 -2.15 6.12
N GLU A 127 -1.49 -1.13 6.79
CA GLU A 127 -0.80 -0.35 7.81
C GLU A 127 -1.36 -0.64 9.21
N ARG A 128 -0.50 -1.08 10.14
CA ARG A 128 -0.91 -1.47 11.49
C ARG A 128 -1.52 -0.32 12.28
N ASN A 129 -0.99 0.89 12.10
CA ASN A 129 -1.51 2.04 12.82
C ASN A 129 -2.89 2.43 12.32
N ASP A 130 -3.14 2.32 11.02
CA ASP A 130 -4.47 2.53 10.44
C ASP A 130 -5.46 1.46 10.94
N ALA A 131 -5.07 0.19 10.96
CA ALA A 131 -5.91 -0.87 11.52
C ALA A 131 -6.35 -0.55 12.96
N ARG A 132 -5.42 -0.11 13.81
CA ARG A 132 -5.74 0.30 15.20
C ARG A 132 -6.68 1.50 15.29
N LEU A 133 -6.59 2.44 14.35
CA LEU A 133 -7.46 3.63 14.30
C LEU A 133 -8.86 3.31 13.77
N ILE A 134 -8.97 2.35 12.85
CA ILE A 134 -10.24 1.86 12.33
C ILE A 134 -11.02 1.14 13.43
N GLY A 135 -10.38 0.32 14.24
CA GLY A 135 -10.99 -0.36 15.37
C GLY A 135 -10.28 -1.65 15.78
N GLU A 136 -10.62 -2.16 16.96
CA GLU A 136 -9.99 -3.35 17.56
C GLU A 136 -10.18 -4.63 16.73
N ARG A 137 -11.22 -4.68 15.89
CA ARG A 137 -11.52 -5.81 14.99
C ARG A 137 -10.83 -5.72 13.63
N ALA A 138 -10.11 -4.62 13.35
CA ALA A 138 -9.41 -4.49 12.09
C ALA A 138 -8.08 -5.25 12.13
N HIS A 139 -7.85 -6.08 11.12
CA HIS A 139 -6.66 -6.92 11.00
C HIS A 139 -5.52 -6.15 10.36
N TYR A 140 -4.31 -6.36 10.85
CA TYR A 140 -3.10 -5.92 10.17
C TYR A 140 -2.70 -6.96 9.12
N PHE A 141 -2.85 -6.60 7.85
CA PHE A 141 -2.55 -7.48 6.72
C PHE A 141 -1.66 -6.76 5.70
N PRO A 142 -0.34 -6.80 5.88
CA PRO A 142 0.60 -6.13 4.97
C PRO A 142 0.69 -6.86 3.63
N THR A 143 1.20 -6.17 2.61
CA THR A 143 1.43 -6.78 1.29
C THR A 143 2.50 -7.87 1.35
N GLY A 144 2.31 -8.92 0.56
CA GLY A 144 3.30 -9.98 0.35
C GLY A 144 4.20 -9.69 -0.85
N ALA A 145 5.30 -10.43 -0.93
CA ALA A 145 6.16 -10.42 -2.10
C ALA A 145 5.47 -11.10 -3.29
N TYR A 146 5.58 -10.50 -4.47
CA TYR A 146 5.16 -11.16 -5.69
C TYR A 146 6.05 -12.37 -5.98
N SER A 147 5.44 -13.45 -6.48
CA SER A 147 6.19 -14.60 -6.97
C SER A 147 7.00 -14.18 -8.19
N ALA A 148 8.30 -14.14 -8.05
CA ALA A 148 9.22 -13.81 -9.13
C ALA A 148 10.46 -14.71 -9.05
N PRO A 149 11.07 -15.05 -10.20
CA PRO A 149 12.30 -15.81 -10.18
C PRO A 149 13.38 -15.04 -9.45
N ARG A 150 14.14 -15.75 -8.62
CA ARG A 150 15.33 -15.19 -7.98
C ARG A 150 16.31 -14.72 -9.05
N ARG A 151 16.98 -13.63 -8.77
CA ARG A 151 18.09 -13.13 -9.56
C ARG A 151 19.11 -14.23 -9.79
N ARG A 152 19.36 -14.55 -11.06
CA ARG A 152 20.38 -15.49 -11.51
C ARG A 152 21.29 -14.76 -12.48
N GLY A 153 22.55 -14.56 -12.09
CA GLY A 153 23.58 -14.00 -12.98
C GLY A 153 23.91 -12.52 -12.75
N PRO A 154 24.78 -11.95 -13.58
CA PRO A 154 25.30 -10.60 -13.42
C PRO A 154 24.20 -9.55 -13.59
N LYS A 155 24.37 -8.41 -12.92
CA LYS A 155 23.51 -7.24 -13.00
C LYS A 155 23.57 -6.65 -14.42
N ALA A 156 22.53 -6.79 -15.22
CA ALA A 156 22.53 -6.29 -16.61
C ALA A 156 22.65 -4.75 -16.68
N PHE A 157 22.14 -4.03 -15.65
CA PHE A 157 22.30 -2.58 -15.49
C PHE A 157 23.31 -2.22 -14.37
N GLY A 158 24.18 -3.18 -14.03
CA GLY A 158 25.42 -3.12 -13.27
C GLY A 158 25.35 -2.29 -12.00
N ASP A 159 25.66 -1.03 -12.11
CA ASP A 159 25.94 -0.08 -11.06
C ASP A 159 24.82 1.00 -10.91
N ARG A 160 23.58 0.75 -11.36
CA ARG A 160 22.50 1.72 -11.29
C ARG A 160 21.42 1.32 -10.29
N LEU A 161 20.82 2.33 -9.68
CA LEU A 161 19.67 2.19 -8.82
C LEU A 161 18.38 2.37 -9.62
N LEU A 162 17.33 1.71 -9.17
CA LEU A 162 15.99 1.82 -9.73
C LEU A 162 15.07 2.61 -8.81
N ILE A 163 14.31 3.55 -9.35
CA ILE A 163 13.09 4.09 -8.74
C ILE A 163 11.89 3.66 -9.60
N TRP A 164 10.95 2.95 -8.99
CA TRP A 164 9.76 2.44 -9.67
C TRP A 164 8.50 3.11 -9.11
N ALA A 165 8.25 4.33 -9.55
CA ALA A 165 7.10 5.13 -9.17
C ALA A 165 6.99 6.36 -10.07
N SER A 166 5.79 6.94 -10.21
CA SER A 166 5.60 8.24 -10.86
C SER A 166 5.70 9.38 -9.85
N ALA A 167 6.25 10.51 -10.28
CA ALA A 167 6.08 11.77 -9.59
C ALA A 167 4.72 12.40 -9.94
N ASN A 168 4.16 13.19 -9.04
CA ASN A 168 2.91 13.87 -9.32
C ASN A 168 3.14 15.15 -10.15
N LYS A 169 2.26 15.44 -11.11
CA LYS A 169 2.37 16.62 -11.99
C LYS A 169 2.39 17.96 -11.25
N GLU A 170 1.73 18.04 -10.09
CA GLU A 170 1.25 19.31 -9.54
C GLU A 170 2.16 19.95 -8.48
N LEU A 171 3.35 19.41 -8.17
CA LEU A 171 4.11 19.91 -7.02
C LEU A 171 5.57 20.23 -7.28
N ALA A 172 5.89 21.51 -7.08
CA ALA A 172 7.23 21.93 -6.74
C ALA A 172 7.47 21.71 -5.23
N VAL A 173 8.49 20.92 -4.85
CA VAL A 173 8.92 20.72 -3.45
C VAL A 173 9.17 22.03 -2.70
N THR A 174 9.41 23.10 -3.43
CA THR A 174 9.61 24.47 -2.90
C THR A 174 8.32 25.08 -2.31
N ARG A 175 7.15 24.49 -2.56
CA ARG A 175 5.85 25.03 -2.16
C ARG A 175 5.12 24.17 -1.12
N PHE A 176 5.80 23.25 -0.43
CA PHE A 176 5.13 22.42 0.55
C PHE A 176 4.32 23.22 1.58
N HIS A 177 4.88 24.32 2.05
CA HIS A 177 4.23 25.22 3.02
C HIS A 177 2.97 25.85 2.41
N ASP A 178 3.08 26.44 1.21
CA ASP A 178 1.97 27.07 0.52
C ASP A 178 0.86 26.07 0.16
N ASP A 179 1.25 24.88 -0.32
CA ASP A 179 0.31 23.82 -0.66
C ASP A 179 -0.42 23.29 0.59
N PHE A 180 0.30 23.15 1.71
CA PHE A 180 -0.27 22.75 2.98
C PHE A 180 -1.23 23.83 3.54
N GLU A 181 -0.80 25.10 3.54
CA GLU A 181 -1.65 26.21 3.97
C GLU A 181 -2.92 26.33 3.12
N SER A 182 -2.79 26.25 1.79
CA SER A 182 -3.93 26.28 0.89
C SER A 182 -4.89 25.11 1.13
N THR A 183 -4.34 23.91 1.36
CA THR A 183 -5.12 22.70 1.65
C THR A 183 -5.95 22.86 2.93
N ILE A 184 -5.34 23.35 4.00
CA ILE A 184 -6.03 23.53 5.28
C ILE A 184 -6.96 24.73 5.26
N SER A 185 -6.59 25.85 4.65
CA SER A 185 -7.44 27.04 4.57
C SER A 185 -8.72 26.80 3.79
N GLY A 186 -8.66 25.93 2.77
CA GLY A 186 -9.84 25.54 1.97
C GLY A 186 -10.81 24.61 2.72
N ASN A 187 -10.30 23.83 3.68
CA ASN A 187 -11.10 22.91 4.51
C ASN A 187 -10.42 22.76 5.86
N ASN A 188 -10.81 23.61 6.83
CA ASN A 188 -10.22 23.68 8.18
C ASN A 188 -11.20 23.11 9.25
N PRO A 189 -11.35 21.79 9.32
CA PRO A 189 -12.31 21.16 10.26
C PRO A 189 -11.91 21.32 11.73
N TRP A 190 -10.67 21.75 11.99
CA TRP A 190 -10.15 21.96 13.36
C TRP A 190 -10.18 23.41 13.80
N GLY A 191 -10.58 24.36 12.94
CA GLY A 191 -10.62 25.78 13.26
C GLY A 191 -9.24 26.40 13.55
N LEU A 192 -8.19 25.92 12.88
CA LEU A 192 -6.83 26.38 13.12
C LEU A 192 -6.61 27.80 12.63
N GLU A 193 -5.94 28.60 13.45
CA GLU A 193 -5.45 29.93 13.07
C GLU A 193 -4.29 29.82 12.07
N PRO A 194 -4.14 30.78 11.11
CA PRO A 194 -3.10 30.76 10.09
C PRO A 194 -1.69 30.53 10.66
N ARG A 195 -1.35 31.18 11.75
CA ARG A 195 -0.05 31.01 12.42
C ARG A 195 0.15 29.55 12.88
N ARG A 196 -0.87 28.89 13.37
CA ARG A 196 -0.82 27.49 13.81
C ARG A 196 -0.66 26.57 12.61
N ILE A 197 -1.33 26.83 11.49
CA ILE A 197 -1.18 26.09 10.23
C ILE A 197 0.29 26.13 9.77
N GLY A 198 0.91 27.30 9.74
CA GLY A 198 2.33 27.45 9.39
C GLY A 198 3.27 26.67 10.32
N THR A 199 3.02 26.68 11.62
CA THR A 199 3.81 25.87 12.59
C THR A 199 3.68 24.37 12.32
N ILE A 200 2.48 23.88 12.02
CA ILE A 200 2.24 22.49 11.69
C ILE A 200 2.91 22.10 10.36
N ALA A 201 2.84 22.95 9.34
CA ALA A 201 3.51 22.74 8.06
C ALA A 201 5.03 22.57 8.25
N GLU A 202 5.65 23.43 9.04
CA GLU A 202 7.09 23.36 9.32
C GLU A 202 7.47 22.10 10.11
N ALA A 203 6.66 21.71 11.11
CA ALA A 203 6.85 20.46 11.85
C ALA A 203 6.76 19.24 10.95
N LEU A 204 5.78 19.18 10.03
CA LEU A 204 5.62 18.10 9.07
C LEU A 204 6.77 18.03 8.06
N ARG A 205 7.30 19.18 7.64
CA ARG A 205 8.43 19.24 6.71
C ARG A 205 9.70 18.59 7.27
N HIS A 206 9.89 18.68 8.58
CA HIS A 206 11.09 18.20 9.28
C HIS A 206 10.90 16.89 10.03
N THR A 207 9.69 16.35 10.08
CA THR A 207 9.44 15.11 10.81
C THR A 207 10.08 13.89 10.13
N ASN A 208 10.65 13.01 10.95
CA ASN A 208 11.07 11.67 10.54
C ASN A 208 10.01 10.59 10.82
N ILE A 209 8.86 10.96 11.37
CA ILE A 209 7.74 10.02 11.57
C ILE A 209 7.20 9.62 10.20
N VAL A 210 7.30 8.35 9.87
CA VAL A 210 6.94 7.83 8.53
C VAL A 210 5.44 7.76 8.36
N HIS A 211 4.71 7.17 9.33
CA HIS A 211 3.26 7.04 9.24
C HIS A 211 2.58 8.41 9.17
N GLY A 212 1.81 8.64 8.10
CA GLY A 212 1.26 9.97 7.78
C GLY A 212 0.39 10.54 8.89
N LEU A 213 -0.60 9.79 9.37
CA LEU A 213 -1.48 10.23 10.47
C LEU A 213 -0.72 10.46 11.78
N SER A 214 0.27 9.62 12.11
CA SER A 214 1.10 9.83 13.30
C SER A 214 1.96 11.09 13.17
N ALA A 215 2.46 11.39 11.98
CA ALA A 215 3.19 12.63 11.72
C ALA A 215 2.29 13.86 11.92
N VAL A 216 1.07 13.80 11.39
CA VAL A 216 0.06 14.86 11.55
C VAL A 216 -0.29 15.02 13.04
N ALA A 217 -0.59 13.93 13.74
CA ALA A 217 -0.93 13.94 15.16
C ALA A 217 0.19 14.58 16.01
N CYS A 218 1.42 14.21 15.76
CA CYS A 218 2.59 14.80 16.42
C CYS A 218 2.71 16.30 16.14
N ALA A 219 2.54 16.73 14.88
CA ALA A 219 2.62 18.14 14.50
C ALA A 219 1.48 18.98 15.10
N PHE A 220 0.30 18.39 15.28
CA PHE A 220 -0.84 19.01 15.95
C PHE A 220 -0.66 19.07 17.47
N GLY A 221 0.13 18.16 18.04
CA GLY A 221 0.22 17.94 19.48
C GLY A 221 -1.02 17.22 20.05
N GLU A 222 -1.68 16.40 19.22
CA GLU A 222 -2.94 15.74 19.52
C GLU A 222 -2.83 14.23 19.27
N PRO A 223 -3.56 13.37 19.99
CA PRO A 223 -3.66 11.96 19.62
C PRO A 223 -4.30 11.77 18.24
N ALA A 224 -3.82 10.79 17.46
CA ALA A 224 -4.37 10.53 16.13
C ALA A 224 -5.88 10.29 16.14
N GLN A 225 -6.41 9.62 17.18
CA GLN A 225 -7.84 9.36 17.35
C GLN A 225 -8.69 10.63 17.42
N SER A 226 -8.17 11.71 18.03
CA SER A 226 -8.90 12.99 18.12
C SER A 226 -8.98 13.73 16.78
N LEU A 227 -8.05 13.46 15.88
CA LEU A 227 -8.01 14.06 14.55
C LEU A 227 -8.91 13.33 13.55
N VAL A 228 -9.15 12.04 13.78
CA VAL A 228 -9.90 11.18 12.86
C VAL A 228 -11.40 11.34 13.14
N ARG A 229 -12.02 12.25 12.40
CA ARG A 229 -13.46 12.53 12.45
C ARG A 229 -14.00 12.58 11.02
N PRO A 230 -15.26 12.17 10.76
CA PRO A 230 -15.83 12.16 9.41
C PRO A 230 -15.62 13.47 8.64
N GLU A 231 -15.83 14.61 9.30
CA GLU A 231 -15.65 15.94 8.72
C GLU A 231 -14.18 16.31 8.43
N ALA A 232 -13.24 15.67 9.12
CA ALA A 232 -11.81 15.92 8.96
C ALA A 232 -11.12 15.00 7.94
N MET A 233 -11.76 13.91 7.51
CA MET A 233 -11.13 12.90 6.66
C MET A 233 -10.64 13.46 5.34
N THR A 234 -11.38 14.37 4.71
CA THR A 234 -10.96 15.02 3.46
C THR A 234 -9.69 15.85 3.66
N ALA A 235 -9.60 16.61 4.76
CA ALA A 235 -8.41 17.38 5.09
C ALA A 235 -7.22 16.47 5.42
N LEU A 236 -7.42 15.40 6.19
CA LEU A 236 -6.39 14.41 6.50
C LEU A 236 -5.86 13.72 5.23
N CYS A 237 -6.75 13.33 4.31
CA CYS A 237 -6.37 12.76 3.01
C CYS A 237 -5.51 13.73 2.20
N ALA A 238 -5.89 14.99 2.16
CA ALA A 238 -5.15 16.01 1.42
C ALA A 238 -3.77 16.29 2.04
N ILE A 239 -3.67 16.36 3.38
CA ILE A 239 -2.40 16.50 4.10
C ILE A 239 -1.50 15.30 3.84
N ASP A 240 -2.03 14.07 3.96
CA ASP A 240 -1.30 12.85 3.70
C ASP A 240 -0.74 12.81 2.27
N SER A 241 -1.56 13.18 1.30
CA SER A 241 -1.17 13.28 -0.10
C SER A 241 -0.08 14.35 -0.33
N CYS A 242 -0.19 15.50 0.33
CA CYS A 242 0.82 16.56 0.26
C CYS A 242 2.16 16.08 0.82
N LEU A 243 2.15 15.46 2.00
CA LEU A 243 3.34 14.92 2.66
C LEU A 243 4.00 13.80 1.83
N LYS A 244 3.21 12.89 1.28
CA LYS A 244 3.66 11.80 0.40
C LYS A 244 4.40 12.33 -0.83
N ARG A 245 3.85 13.34 -1.47
CA ARG A 245 4.44 13.97 -2.67
C ARG A 245 5.73 14.69 -2.34
N TYR A 246 5.74 15.49 -1.28
CA TYR A 246 6.93 16.18 -0.79
C TYR A 246 8.09 15.21 -0.53
N ARG A 247 7.83 14.15 0.24
CA ARG A 247 8.82 13.13 0.59
C ARG A 247 9.39 12.43 -0.65
N ARG A 248 8.56 12.09 -1.63
CA ARG A 248 9.03 11.47 -2.89
C ARG A 248 10.05 12.33 -3.62
N VAL A 249 9.72 13.60 -3.82
CA VAL A 249 10.62 14.51 -4.54
C VAL A 249 11.88 14.81 -3.72
N LYS A 250 11.77 14.90 -2.41
CA LYS A 250 12.94 15.05 -1.52
C LYS A 250 13.90 13.88 -1.66
N VAL A 251 13.39 12.63 -1.61
CA VAL A 251 14.23 11.43 -1.82
C VAL A 251 14.90 11.47 -3.17
N ALA A 252 14.17 11.71 -4.24
CA ALA A 252 14.74 11.75 -5.59
C ALA A 252 15.81 12.82 -5.76
N ARG A 253 15.63 14.00 -5.15
CA ARG A 253 16.65 15.09 -5.19
C ARG A 253 17.91 14.78 -4.42
N ALA A 254 17.80 14.07 -3.30
CA ALA A 254 18.95 13.66 -2.49
C ALA A 254 19.87 12.68 -3.25
N LEU A 255 19.36 12.00 -4.29
CA LEU A 255 20.13 11.06 -5.10
C LEU A 255 20.94 11.70 -6.23
N ARG A 256 20.94 13.03 -6.36
CA ARG A 256 21.74 13.72 -7.39
C ARG A 256 23.21 13.30 -7.33
N GLY A 257 23.76 12.95 -8.51
CA GLY A 257 25.14 12.45 -8.65
C GLY A 257 25.28 10.94 -8.48
N LEU A 258 24.23 10.22 -8.05
CA LEU A 258 24.19 8.75 -8.09
C LEU A 258 23.56 8.29 -9.41
N PRO A 259 23.96 7.14 -9.94
CA PRO A 259 23.37 6.57 -11.18
C PRO A 259 21.98 6.01 -10.87
N VAL A 260 20.93 6.72 -11.25
CA VAL A 260 19.53 6.36 -10.98
C VAL A 260 18.69 6.35 -12.24
N ASP A 261 17.90 5.30 -12.40
CA ASP A 261 16.89 5.19 -13.44
C ASP A 261 15.48 5.34 -12.82
N PHE A 262 14.72 6.27 -13.36
CA PHE A 262 13.36 6.58 -12.91
C PHE A 262 12.36 5.93 -13.87
N TYR A 263 11.66 4.93 -13.40
CA TYR A 263 10.52 4.35 -14.10
C TYR A 263 9.22 4.94 -13.58
N GLY A 264 8.66 5.85 -14.36
CA GLY A 264 7.44 6.56 -14.03
C GLY A 264 7.41 7.95 -14.66
N GLU A 265 6.26 8.59 -14.55
CA GLU A 265 6.01 9.88 -15.17
C GLU A 265 6.46 11.06 -14.29
N ASN A 266 6.68 12.19 -14.91
CA ASN A 266 6.83 13.54 -14.32
C ASN A 266 8.09 13.77 -13.45
N TRP A 267 9.05 12.84 -13.43
CA TRP A 267 10.26 13.00 -12.61
C TRP A 267 11.16 14.15 -13.09
N GLU A 268 11.37 14.28 -14.41
CA GLU A 268 12.29 15.25 -15.00
C GLU A 268 11.98 16.68 -14.55
N GLN A 269 10.71 17.05 -14.51
CA GLN A 269 10.28 18.40 -14.07
C GLN A 269 10.54 18.69 -12.59
N HIS A 270 10.68 17.65 -11.74
CA HIS A 270 10.87 17.81 -10.29
C HIS A 270 12.32 17.73 -9.86
N VAL A 271 13.13 16.91 -10.52
CA VAL A 271 14.52 16.68 -10.13
C VAL A 271 15.53 17.33 -11.10
N GLY A 272 15.08 17.72 -12.28
CA GLY A 272 15.92 18.23 -13.37
C GLY A 272 16.78 17.13 -14.00
N GLY A 273 17.24 17.38 -15.22
CA GLY A 273 18.18 16.52 -15.90
C GLY A 273 19.57 16.59 -15.28
N THR A 274 20.19 15.45 -15.05
CA THR A 274 21.62 15.30 -14.75
C THR A 274 22.17 14.15 -15.56
N GLU A 275 23.47 14.09 -15.84
CA GLU A 275 24.07 12.98 -16.57
C GLU A 275 23.91 11.62 -15.86
N SER A 276 23.73 11.63 -14.53
CA SER A 276 23.54 10.44 -13.72
C SER A 276 22.11 9.89 -13.73
N PHE A 277 21.11 10.71 -14.11
CA PHE A 277 19.70 10.32 -14.12
C PHE A 277 19.24 9.88 -15.51
N ARG A 278 18.44 8.81 -15.56
CA ARG A 278 17.72 8.39 -16.77
C ARG A 278 16.23 8.34 -16.46
N PHE A 279 15.42 8.86 -17.37
CA PHE A 279 13.96 8.85 -17.26
C PHE A 279 13.38 7.86 -18.24
N CYS A 280 12.84 6.77 -17.70
CA CYS A 280 12.27 5.68 -18.48
C CYS A 280 10.75 5.81 -18.48
N LYS A 281 10.14 5.72 -19.66
CA LYS A 281 8.67 5.70 -19.75
C LYS A 281 8.16 4.40 -19.14
N PRO A 282 7.05 4.44 -18.40
CA PRO A 282 6.41 3.23 -17.93
C PRO A 282 5.89 2.43 -19.13
N ASP A 283 6.13 1.12 -19.10
CA ASP A 283 5.48 0.19 -19.99
C ASP A 283 3.97 0.13 -19.67
N PRO A 284 3.06 -0.06 -20.64
CA PRO A 284 1.65 -0.32 -20.36
C PRO A 284 1.43 -1.48 -19.38
N ASP A 285 2.31 -2.50 -19.40
CA ASP A 285 2.29 -3.62 -18.45
C ASP A 285 3.21 -3.38 -17.24
N HIS A 286 3.33 -2.14 -16.82
CA HIS A 286 4.29 -1.61 -15.86
C HIS A 286 4.54 -2.51 -14.63
N ASN A 287 3.48 -3.00 -13.99
CA ASN A 287 3.65 -3.82 -12.79
C ASN A 287 4.09 -5.25 -13.10
N HIS A 288 3.71 -5.81 -14.23
CA HIS A 288 4.25 -7.09 -14.69
C HIS A 288 5.73 -6.96 -15.05
N ALA A 289 6.13 -5.82 -15.60
CA ALA A 289 7.51 -5.53 -15.93
C ALA A 289 8.41 -5.33 -14.70
N PHE A 290 7.86 -4.91 -13.53
CA PHE A 290 8.67 -4.64 -12.33
C PHE A 290 9.61 -5.78 -11.96
N SER A 291 9.10 -6.99 -11.85
CA SER A 291 9.91 -8.15 -11.46
C SER A 291 11.00 -8.47 -12.47
N HIS A 292 10.71 -8.30 -13.78
CA HIS A 292 11.68 -8.52 -14.84
C HIS A 292 12.74 -7.43 -14.88
N VAL A 293 12.38 -6.19 -14.63
CA VAL A 293 13.29 -5.03 -14.69
C VAL A 293 14.13 -4.94 -13.43
N CYS A 294 13.52 -5.01 -12.25
CA CYS A 294 14.17 -4.77 -10.96
C CYS A 294 15.36 -5.69 -10.71
N GLN A 295 15.27 -6.97 -11.08
CA GLN A 295 16.34 -7.94 -10.91
C GLN A 295 17.66 -7.59 -11.62
N HIS A 296 17.62 -6.69 -12.60
CA HIS A 296 18.80 -6.27 -13.37
C HIS A 296 19.54 -5.07 -12.79
N TYR A 297 18.98 -4.43 -11.76
CA TYR A 297 19.57 -3.25 -11.10
C TYR A 297 20.46 -3.63 -9.92
N ALA A 298 21.37 -2.73 -9.56
CA ALA A 298 22.21 -2.88 -8.37
C ALA A 298 21.34 -2.86 -7.09
N GLY A 299 20.35 -1.98 -7.05
CA GLY A 299 19.42 -1.88 -5.94
C GLY A 299 18.15 -1.09 -6.31
N LEU A 300 17.15 -1.17 -5.46
CA LEU A 300 15.92 -0.38 -5.52
C LEU A 300 15.96 0.74 -4.49
N VAL A 301 15.65 1.97 -4.90
CA VAL A 301 15.29 3.02 -3.95
C VAL A 301 13.77 3.00 -3.80
N ASN A 302 13.34 2.57 -2.63
CA ASN A 302 11.93 2.48 -2.27
C ASN A 302 11.56 3.62 -1.32
N PHE A 303 10.35 4.10 -1.45
CA PHE A 303 9.73 4.99 -0.48
C PHE A 303 8.29 4.53 -0.21
N ASP A 304 8.05 4.17 1.03
CA ASP A 304 6.73 3.91 1.59
C ASP A 304 6.33 5.17 2.38
N PRO A 305 5.95 6.24 1.69
CA PRO A 305 6.04 7.58 2.26
C PRO A 305 5.13 7.83 3.44
N ASN A 306 4.16 6.97 3.70
CA ASN A 306 3.21 7.16 4.78
C ASN A 306 2.91 5.87 5.55
N PHE A 307 3.70 4.82 5.36
CA PHE A 307 3.57 3.55 6.06
C PHE A 307 4.77 3.30 6.98
N GLY A 308 4.51 3.15 8.26
CA GLY A 308 5.55 2.81 9.25
C GLY A 308 5.67 1.31 9.52
N HIS A 309 4.58 0.57 9.39
CA HIS A 309 4.51 -0.88 9.59
C HIS A 309 4.05 -1.63 8.33
N GLY A 310 3.28 -0.99 7.47
CA GLY A 310 2.98 -1.47 6.13
C GLY A 310 4.13 -1.16 5.18
N THR A 311 4.25 -1.90 4.10
CA THR A 311 5.17 -1.57 3.02
C THR A 311 4.51 -1.90 1.69
N ASN A 312 4.92 -1.22 0.63
CA ASN A 312 4.43 -1.60 -0.68
C ASN A 312 5.07 -2.93 -1.14
N GLU A 313 4.39 -3.61 -2.02
CA GLU A 313 4.77 -4.92 -2.58
C GLU A 313 6.14 -4.90 -3.26
N ARG A 314 6.57 -3.76 -3.77
CA ARG A 314 7.85 -3.60 -4.49
C ARG A 314 9.05 -3.81 -3.60
N ALA A 315 9.01 -3.30 -2.36
CA ALA A 315 10.11 -3.45 -1.41
C ALA A 315 10.33 -4.93 -1.05
N VAL A 316 9.26 -5.61 -0.63
CA VAL A 316 9.36 -7.03 -0.24
C VAL A 316 9.65 -7.93 -1.44
N SER A 317 9.14 -7.60 -2.63
CA SER A 317 9.42 -8.33 -3.87
C SER A 317 10.87 -8.16 -4.32
N ALA A 318 11.43 -6.95 -4.23
CA ALA A 318 12.84 -6.72 -4.55
C ALA A 318 13.76 -7.56 -3.64
N LEU A 319 13.52 -7.54 -2.33
CA LEU A 319 14.27 -8.37 -1.36
C LEU A 319 14.12 -9.87 -1.66
N ALA A 320 12.91 -10.33 -1.98
CA ALA A 320 12.64 -11.72 -2.34
C ALA A 320 13.38 -12.15 -3.63
N MET A 321 13.55 -11.24 -4.58
CA MET A 321 14.33 -11.45 -5.81
C MET A 321 15.85 -11.37 -5.58
N GLY A 322 16.33 -11.00 -4.41
CA GLY A 322 17.74 -10.79 -4.12
C GLY A 322 18.28 -9.42 -4.52
N VAL A 323 17.39 -8.42 -4.64
CA VAL A 323 17.77 -7.03 -4.95
C VAL A 323 17.76 -6.21 -3.66
N PRO A 324 18.88 -5.59 -3.27
CA PRO A 324 18.96 -4.75 -2.09
C PRO A 324 18.11 -3.49 -2.25
N ILE A 325 17.64 -2.95 -1.13
CA ILE A 325 16.80 -1.76 -1.13
C ILE A 325 17.37 -0.67 -0.21
N ALA A 326 17.32 0.57 -0.66
CA ALA A 326 17.33 1.74 0.21
C ALA A 326 15.87 2.15 0.43
N SER A 327 15.38 2.14 1.65
CA SER A 327 13.98 2.44 1.95
C SER A 327 13.88 3.38 3.14
N ASN A 328 12.83 4.22 3.18
CA ASN A 328 12.54 4.93 4.42
C ASN A 328 12.29 3.94 5.55
N PHE A 329 12.58 4.38 6.76
CA PHE A 329 12.46 3.54 7.97
C PHE A 329 11.09 2.85 8.02
N ASN A 330 11.10 1.51 8.10
CA ASN A 330 9.88 0.69 8.12
C ASN A 330 10.11 -0.55 8.97
N VAL A 331 9.33 -0.69 10.04
CA VAL A 331 9.47 -1.78 11.04
C VAL A 331 9.49 -3.16 10.42
N ARG A 332 8.84 -3.34 9.27
CA ARG A 332 8.75 -4.64 8.60
C ARG A 332 10.01 -5.03 7.85
N THR A 333 10.71 -4.07 7.27
CA THR A 333 11.84 -4.33 6.37
C THR A 333 13.20 -3.97 6.94
N ASP A 334 13.26 -3.12 7.97
CA ASP A 334 14.52 -2.59 8.50
C ASP A 334 15.52 -3.63 8.98
N HIS A 335 15.02 -4.77 9.42
CA HIS A 335 15.85 -5.88 9.89
C HIS A 335 16.18 -6.90 8.80
N ALA A 336 15.64 -6.72 7.58
CA ALA A 336 15.91 -7.62 6.48
C ALA A 336 17.34 -7.39 5.95
N ALA A 337 18.07 -8.48 5.72
CA ALA A 337 19.35 -8.39 5.04
C ALA A 337 19.18 -7.70 3.69
N GLY A 338 20.07 -6.75 3.37
CA GLY A 338 19.99 -5.95 2.14
C GLY A 338 18.96 -4.82 2.15
N CYS A 339 18.30 -4.56 3.28
CA CYS A 339 17.56 -3.34 3.50
C CYS A 339 18.46 -2.30 4.20
N PHE A 340 18.53 -1.11 3.63
CA PHE A 340 19.27 0.05 4.16
C PHE A 340 18.26 1.15 4.47
N PRO A 341 17.83 1.26 5.74
CA PRO A 341 16.82 2.23 6.13
C PRO A 341 17.40 3.65 6.12
N TYR A 342 16.56 4.62 5.76
CA TYR A 342 16.90 6.04 5.82
C TYR A 342 15.81 6.88 6.50
N HIS A 343 16.24 7.98 7.10
CA HIS A 343 15.39 9.09 7.49
C HIS A 343 15.29 10.11 6.35
N PHE A 344 14.30 11.00 6.39
CA PHE A 344 14.08 11.99 5.34
C PHE A 344 15.08 13.18 5.42
N SER A 345 16.38 12.92 5.64
CA SER A 345 17.48 13.87 5.42
C SER A 345 18.27 13.47 4.18
N ASP A 346 18.80 14.44 3.46
CA ASP A 346 19.54 14.20 2.21
C ASP A 346 20.73 13.28 2.43
N GLU A 347 21.47 13.48 3.54
CA GLU A 347 22.62 12.65 3.92
C GLU A 347 22.22 11.20 4.18
N SER A 348 21.15 10.96 4.96
CA SER A 348 20.69 9.61 5.30
C SER A 348 20.18 8.87 4.06
N ILE A 349 19.43 9.55 3.20
CA ILE A 349 18.92 8.98 1.93
C ILE A 349 20.08 8.57 1.04
N ARG A 350 21.06 9.47 0.87
CA ARG A 350 22.23 9.22 0.04
C ARG A 350 23.06 8.05 0.56
N PHE A 351 23.36 8.04 1.87
CA PHE A 351 24.10 6.96 2.51
C PHE A 351 23.42 5.59 2.30
N ALA A 352 22.13 5.49 2.52
CA ALA A 352 21.38 4.25 2.30
C ALA A 352 21.42 3.81 0.83
N ALA A 353 21.29 4.75 -0.10
CA ALA A 353 21.35 4.47 -1.54
C ALA A 353 22.74 3.97 -1.98
N GLU A 354 23.81 4.58 -1.48
CA GLU A 354 25.19 4.16 -1.73
C GLU A 354 25.45 2.75 -1.16
N ARG A 355 24.90 2.43 0.02
CA ARG A 355 24.97 1.09 0.61
C ARG A 355 24.22 0.05 -0.24
N ALA A 356 23.03 0.38 -0.76
CA ALA A 356 22.29 -0.50 -1.65
C ALA A 356 23.04 -0.72 -2.97
N LEU A 357 23.63 0.34 -3.51
CA LEU A 357 24.41 0.29 -4.75
C LEU A 357 25.65 -0.61 -4.64
N SER A 358 26.36 -0.53 -3.51
CA SER A 358 27.60 -1.28 -3.25
C SER A 358 27.39 -2.66 -2.61
N PHE A 359 26.15 -3.11 -2.43
CA PHE A 359 25.88 -4.38 -1.76
C PHE A 359 26.26 -5.58 -2.62
N GLU A 360 27.12 -6.44 -2.11
CA GLU A 360 27.58 -7.68 -2.74
C GLU A 360 27.10 -8.96 -2.05
N GLY A 361 26.32 -8.81 -0.97
CA GLY A 361 25.83 -9.95 -0.19
C GLY A 361 24.74 -10.75 -0.91
N THR A 362 24.50 -11.97 -0.43
CA THR A 362 23.39 -12.81 -0.86
C THR A 362 22.17 -12.57 0.04
N LEU A 363 21.02 -12.28 -0.57
CA LEU A 363 19.77 -12.11 0.14
C LEU A 363 19.01 -13.44 0.21
N VAL A 364 18.48 -13.74 1.39
CA VAL A 364 17.60 -14.88 1.61
C VAL A 364 16.18 -14.35 1.79
N PRO A 365 15.19 -14.79 0.99
CA PRO A 365 13.81 -14.38 1.18
C PRO A 365 13.32 -14.76 2.57
N ASP A 366 12.65 -13.82 3.22
CA ASP A 366 11.97 -14.09 4.47
C ASP A 366 10.57 -14.67 4.16
N ALA A 367 10.30 -15.86 4.68
CA ALA A 367 9.01 -16.52 4.52
C ALA A 367 7.85 -15.67 5.06
N GLN A 368 8.08 -14.83 6.06
CA GLN A 368 7.08 -13.95 6.64
C GLN A 368 6.62 -12.83 5.66
N HIS A 369 7.35 -12.61 4.59
CA HIS A 369 6.99 -11.67 3.53
C HIS A 369 6.23 -12.32 2.37
N THR A 370 5.94 -13.62 2.43
CA THR A 370 5.17 -14.31 1.39
C THR A 370 3.66 -14.11 1.60
N TRP A 371 2.91 -14.01 0.51
CA TRP A 371 1.46 -13.97 0.56
C TRP A 371 0.86 -15.21 1.23
N GLU A 372 1.45 -16.38 1.01
CA GLU A 372 1.01 -17.64 1.63
C GLU A 372 1.05 -17.58 3.16
N TYR A 373 2.16 -17.10 3.74
CA TYR A 373 2.28 -16.92 5.17
C TYR A 373 1.28 -15.90 5.72
N LEU A 374 1.14 -14.76 5.03
CA LEU A 374 0.28 -13.66 5.46
C LEU A 374 -1.20 -14.07 5.42
N VAL A 375 -1.63 -14.75 4.35
CA VAL A 375 -3.01 -15.28 4.24
C VAL A 375 -3.28 -16.29 5.35
N ARG A 376 -2.37 -17.23 5.61
CA ARG A 376 -2.52 -18.21 6.71
C ARG A 376 -2.71 -17.50 8.05
N LYS A 377 -1.93 -16.47 8.31
CA LYS A 377 -2.02 -15.68 9.54
C LYS A 377 -3.36 -14.96 9.65
N LEU A 378 -3.81 -14.29 8.59
CA LEU A 378 -5.11 -13.60 8.55
C LEU A 378 -6.27 -14.55 8.81
N LEU A 379 -6.27 -15.72 8.16
CA LEU A 379 -7.30 -16.74 8.35
C LEU A 379 -7.34 -17.26 9.80
N ALA A 380 -6.18 -17.44 10.43
CA ALA A 380 -6.09 -17.83 11.83
C ALA A 380 -6.64 -16.75 12.77
N GLU A 381 -6.37 -15.48 12.51
CA GLU A 381 -6.91 -14.35 13.27
C GLU A 381 -8.45 -14.28 13.16
N ILE A 382 -9.01 -14.42 11.95
CA ILE A 382 -10.47 -14.44 11.72
C ILE A 382 -11.12 -15.62 12.47
N SER A 383 -10.54 -16.82 12.36
CA SER A 383 -11.06 -17.99 13.08
C SER A 383 -11.06 -17.79 14.60
N THR A 384 -10.04 -17.14 15.15
CA THR A 384 -9.98 -16.80 16.58
C THR A 384 -11.09 -15.82 16.97
N ASP A 385 -11.37 -14.85 16.13
CA ASP A 385 -12.44 -13.88 16.31
C ASP A 385 -13.82 -14.56 16.35
N HIS A 386 -14.06 -15.55 15.50
CA HIS A 386 -15.31 -16.35 15.54
C HIS A 386 -15.46 -17.13 16.84
N CYS A 387 -14.37 -17.81 17.29
CA CYS A 387 -14.38 -18.53 18.56
C CYS A 387 -14.66 -17.60 19.75
N ALA A 388 -14.08 -16.42 19.76
CA ALA A 388 -14.27 -15.44 20.83
C ALA A 388 -15.71 -14.90 20.91
N ARG A 389 -16.46 -14.92 19.81
CA ARG A 389 -17.85 -14.43 19.73
C ARG A 389 -18.88 -15.53 19.98
N GLY A 390 -18.47 -16.79 20.12
CA GLY A 390 -19.40 -17.92 20.29
C GLY A 390 -20.28 -18.17 19.05
N THR A 391 -19.85 -17.72 17.88
CA THR A 391 -20.43 -18.09 16.59
C THR A 391 -19.93 -19.48 16.22
N PRO A 392 -20.83 -20.42 15.87
CA PRO A 392 -20.46 -21.80 15.53
C PRO A 392 -19.64 -21.88 14.23
#